data_cee2bf14ce70486d843ecca59df6a730
#
_entry.id   cee2bf14ce70486d843ecca59df6a730
#
_cell.length_a   1.000
_cell.length_b   1.000
_cell.length_c   1.000
_cell.angle_alpha   90.00
_cell.angle_beta   90.00
_cell.angle_gamma   90.00
#
_symmetry.space_group_name_H-M   'P 1'
#
loop_
_entity.id
_entity.type
_entity.pdbx_description
1 polymer ?
#
loop_
_entity_poly.entity_id
_entity_poly.type
_entity_poly.pdbx_seq_one_letter_code
_entity_poly.pdbx_strand_id
1 'polypeptide(L)'
;MNVKFTIDYDLIELVDAIGLDYEIVNAKSDIIDDYKEIEIEVDEIEYFIENGNEIDDYNRLSDEELCEFLLNPTLCEGLIKTQRINN
;
A
#
# COMPACT_ATOMS: atom_id res chain seq x y z
N MET A 1 2.24 2.13 -12.91
CA MET A 1 1.03 1.43 -12.50
C MET A 1 0.88 1.59 -10.99
N ASN A 2 -0.29 1.99 -10.57
CA ASN A 2 -0.53 2.30 -9.17
C ASN A 2 -1.28 1.18 -8.45
N VAL A 3 -1.05 1.07 -7.16
CA VAL A 3 -1.77 0.14 -6.29
C VAL A 3 -2.49 0.94 -5.22
N LYS A 4 -3.74 0.63 -4.99
CA LYS A 4 -4.48 1.12 -3.84
C LYS A 4 -4.50 0.07 -2.76
N PHE A 5 -4.08 0.45 -1.57
CA PHE A 5 -4.20 -0.38 -0.38
C PHE A 5 -5.22 0.23 0.56
N THR A 6 -6.18 -0.58 0.99
CA THR A 6 -7.08 -0.21 2.09
C THR A 6 -6.55 -0.83 3.36
N ILE A 7 -6.17 -0.02 4.31
CA ILE A 7 -5.57 -0.47 5.57
C ILE A 7 -6.27 0.19 6.74
N ASP A 8 -6.07 -0.35 7.93
CA ASP A 8 -6.49 0.29 9.15
C ASP A 8 -5.70 1.59 9.35
N TYR A 9 -6.38 2.65 9.72
CA TYR A 9 -5.75 3.96 9.95
C TYR A 9 -4.60 3.88 10.96
N ASP A 10 -4.72 3.04 11.97
CA ASP A 10 -3.68 2.86 12.98
C ASP A 10 -2.35 2.39 12.39
N LEU A 11 -2.38 1.81 11.19
CA LEU A 11 -1.18 1.34 10.51
C LEU A 11 -0.46 2.42 9.70
N ILE A 12 -1.02 3.62 9.60
CA ILE A 12 -0.42 4.68 8.77
C ILE A 12 0.95 5.11 9.30
N GLU A 13 1.15 5.09 10.60
CA GLU A 13 2.45 5.40 11.19
C GLU A 13 3.51 4.39 10.77
N LEU A 14 3.12 3.12 10.62
CA LEU A 14 4.02 2.08 10.18
C LEU A 14 4.36 2.25 8.69
N VAL A 15 3.41 2.68 7.87
CA VAL A 15 3.67 3.01 6.47
C VAL A 15 4.67 4.15 6.36
N ASP A 16 4.52 5.18 7.17
CA ASP A 16 5.49 6.29 7.22
C ASP A 16 6.87 5.81 7.67
N ALA A 17 6.93 4.92 8.62
CA ALA A 17 8.19 4.38 9.14
C ALA A 17 8.96 3.56 8.10
N ILE A 18 8.25 2.89 7.19
CA ILE A 18 8.86 2.14 6.09
C ILE A 18 9.51 3.08 5.07
N GLY A 19 9.05 4.32 5.01
CA GLY A 19 9.53 5.29 4.02
C GLY A 19 8.89 5.13 2.66
N LEU A 20 7.73 4.46 2.59
CA LEU A 20 6.97 4.30 1.36
C LEU A 20 6.38 5.63 0.92
N ASP A 21 6.61 6.00 -0.33
CA ASP A 21 5.99 7.20 -0.92
C ASP A 21 4.56 6.86 -1.33
N TYR A 22 3.59 7.52 -0.72
CA TYR A 22 2.18 7.23 -0.93
C TYR A 22 1.33 8.49 -0.87
N GLU A 23 0.14 8.41 -1.46
CA GLU A 23 -0.88 9.45 -1.32
C GLU A 23 -2.13 8.87 -0.64
N ILE A 24 -2.73 9.64 0.23
CA ILE A 24 -4.02 9.29 0.83
C ILE A 24 -5.10 9.68 -0.18
N VAL A 25 -5.82 8.70 -0.71
CA VAL A 25 -6.84 8.95 -1.72
C VAL A 25 -8.25 8.92 -1.16
N ASN A 26 -8.45 8.25 -0.06
CA ASN A 26 -9.73 8.24 0.64
C ASN A 26 -9.51 7.99 2.12
N ALA A 27 -10.04 8.90 2.92
CA ALA A 27 -10.05 8.76 4.36
C ALA A 27 -11.47 8.98 4.82
N LYS A 28 -12.10 7.94 5.35
CA LYS A 28 -13.41 8.10 5.95
C LYS A 28 -13.28 8.85 7.26
N SER A 29 -13.35 10.17 7.19
CA SER A 29 -13.46 10.99 8.38
C SER A 29 -14.93 11.09 8.75
N ASP A 30 -15.41 10.19 9.53
CA ASP A 30 -16.64 10.44 10.22
C ASP A 30 -16.35 11.23 11.50
N ILE A 31 -17.24 12.14 11.76
CA ILE A 31 -17.23 13.09 12.88
C ILE A 31 -17.13 12.37 14.24
N ILE A 32 -17.17 11.08 14.26
CA ILE A 32 -17.21 10.25 15.46
C ILE A 32 -16.05 9.29 15.42
N ASP A 33 -14.86 9.75 15.57
CA ASP A 33 -13.66 9.01 16.01
C ASP A 33 -13.45 7.55 15.53
N ASP A 34 -14.20 7.06 14.55
CA ASP A 34 -14.02 5.73 14.01
C ASP A 34 -13.32 5.76 12.66
N TYR A 35 -12.16 6.31 12.66
CA TYR A 35 -11.23 6.33 11.56
C TYR A 35 -10.59 4.95 11.42
N LYS A 36 -11.33 3.99 10.88
CA LYS A 36 -10.83 2.61 10.85
C LYS A 36 -10.18 2.23 9.54
N GLU A 37 -10.53 2.91 8.45
CA GLU A 37 -10.05 2.54 7.13
C GLU A 37 -9.52 3.73 6.37
N ILE A 38 -8.39 3.55 5.72
CA ILE A 38 -7.79 4.55 4.86
C ILE A 38 -7.33 3.89 3.57
N GLU A 39 -7.58 4.54 2.45
CA GLU A 39 -7.03 4.11 1.17
C GLU A 39 -5.79 4.93 0.84
N ILE A 40 -4.69 4.24 0.60
CA ILE A 40 -3.46 4.86 0.13
C ILE A 40 -3.16 4.38 -1.28
N GLU A 41 -2.57 5.25 -2.09
CA GLU A 41 -2.15 4.93 -3.44
C GLU A 41 -0.64 5.02 -3.53
N VAL A 42 -0.04 3.98 -4.10
CA VAL A 42 1.41 3.87 -4.27
C VAL A 42 1.73 3.55 -5.71
N ASP A 43 2.74 4.21 -6.27
CA ASP A 43 3.27 3.80 -7.58
C ASP A 43 4.20 2.59 -7.37
N GLU A 44 3.67 1.40 -7.61
CA GLU A 44 4.41 0.16 -7.40
C GLU A 44 5.61 0.02 -8.33
N ILE A 45 5.47 0.50 -9.56
CA ILE A 45 6.57 0.41 -10.53
C ILE A 45 7.74 1.28 -10.10
N GLU A 46 7.46 2.51 -9.72
CA GLU A 46 8.48 3.44 -9.30
C GLU A 46 9.21 2.93 -8.05
N TYR A 47 8.46 2.49 -7.07
CA TYR A 47 9.03 1.92 -5.85
C TYR A 47 9.88 0.68 -6.16
N PHE A 48 9.38 -0.20 -7.02
CA PHE A 48 10.07 -1.42 -7.38
C PHE A 48 11.41 -1.15 -8.08
N ILE A 49 11.42 -0.19 -9.00
CA ILE A 49 12.63 0.22 -9.71
C ILE A 49 13.63 0.88 -8.76
N GLU A 50 13.17 1.76 -7.89
CA GLU A 50 14.03 2.45 -6.91
C GLU A 50 14.74 1.47 -5.97
N ASN A 51 14.12 0.33 -5.71
CA ASN A 51 14.72 -0.72 -4.88
C ASN A 51 15.58 -1.71 -5.67
N GLY A 52 15.87 -1.42 -6.94
CA GLY A 52 16.80 -2.20 -7.74
C GLY A 52 16.22 -3.47 -8.33
N ASN A 53 14.91 -3.61 -8.37
CA ASN A 53 14.26 -4.79 -8.94
C ASN A 53 14.00 -4.62 -10.43
N GLU A 54 13.91 -5.73 -11.14
CA GLU A 54 13.57 -5.73 -12.55
C GLU A 54 12.04 -5.77 -12.74
N ILE A 55 11.56 -5.12 -13.81
CA ILE A 55 10.13 -5.04 -14.11
C ILE A 55 9.51 -6.44 -14.30
N ASP A 56 10.26 -7.37 -14.85
CA ASP A 56 9.77 -8.74 -15.04
C ASP A 56 9.46 -9.44 -13.72
N ASP A 57 10.27 -9.19 -12.71
CA ASP A 57 10.05 -9.76 -11.38
C ASP A 57 8.78 -9.19 -10.73
N TYR A 58 8.55 -7.90 -10.91
CA TYR A 58 7.36 -7.23 -10.41
C TYR A 58 6.07 -7.83 -10.98
N ASN A 59 6.04 -8.16 -12.27
CA ASN A 59 4.87 -8.74 -12.92
C ASN A 59 4.51 -10.15 -12.43
N ARG A 60 5.45 -10.82 -11.79
CA ARG A 60 5.25 -12.18 -11.25
C ARG A 60 4.73 -12.18 -9.83
N LEU A 61 4.72 -11.04 -9.17
CA LEU A 61 4.28 -10.97 -7.78
C LEU A 61 2.77 -11.09 -7.67
N SER A 62 2.32 -11.98 -6.80
CA SER A 62 0.93 -12.01 -6.39
C SER A 62 0.63 -10.79 -5.53
N ASP A 63 -0.65 -10.51 -5.28
CA ASP A 63 -1.03 -9.37 -4.44
C ASP A 63 -0.47 -9.51 -3.03
N GLU A 64 -0.42 -10.73 -2.48
CA GLU A 64 0.18 -11.00 -1.17
C GLU A 64 1.68 -10.73 -1.18
N GLU A 65 2.39 -11.22 -2.18
CA GLU A 65 3.83 -11.00 -2.31
C GLU A 65 4.15 -9.52 -2.50
N LEU A 66 3.35 -8.83 -3.31
CA LEU A 66 3.52 -7.40 -3.51
C LEU A 66 3.30 -6.62 -2.22
N CYS A 67 2.29 -6.97 -1.45
CA CYS A 67 2.04 -6.36 -0.15
C CYS A 67 3.22 -6.56 0.79
N GLU A 68 3.74 -7.78 0.90
CA GLU A 68 4.90 -8.07 1.73
C GLU A 68 6.14 -7.30 1.27
N PHE A 69 6.29 -7.13 -0.03
CA PHE A 69 7.42 -6.41 -0.60
C PHE A 69 7.33 -4.90 -0.34
N LEU A 70 6.17 -4.29 -0.61
CA LEU A 70 6.00 -2.85 -0.53
C LEU A 70 5.74 -2.35 0.89
N LEU A 71 4.93 -3.05 1.64
CA LEU A 71 4.49 -2.56 2.92
C LEU A 71 5.25 -3.18 4.09
N ASN A 72 5.21 -4.44 4.26
CA ASN A 72 5.84 -5.16 5.37
C ASN A 72 4.90 -6.31 5.78
N PRO A 73 5.41 -7.47 6.19
CA PRO A 73 4.54 -8.57 6.63
C PRO A 73 3.56 -8.19 7.75
N THR A 74 3.97 -7.34 8.68
CA THR A 74 3.11 -6.89 9.78
C THR A 74 1.94 -6.04 9.26
N LEU A 75 2.18 -5.19 8.28
CA LEU A 75 1.14 -4.40 7.63
C LEU A 75 0.17 -5.27 6.85
N CYS A 76 0.68 -6.31 6.19
CA CYS A 76 -0.15 -7.20 5.40
C CYS A 76 -1.17 -7.96 6.24
N GLU A 77 -0.86 -8.21 7.51
CA GLU A 77 -1.83 -8.80 8.44
C GLU A 77 -3.03 -7.88 8.69
N GLY A 78 -2.82 -6.57 8.63
CA GLY A 78 -3.89 -5.58 8.77
C GLY A 78 -4.45 -5.07 7.45
N LEU A 79 -4.07 -5.67 6.33
CA LEU A 79 -4.54 -5.27 5.01
C LEU A 79 -6.01 -5.66 4.82
N ILE A 80 -6.82 -4.69 4.43
CA ILE A 80 -8.24 -4.93 4.17
C ILE A 80 -8.47 -5.27 2.71
N LYS A 81 -7.87 -4.50 1.81
CA LYS A 81 -8.08 -4.68 0.39
C LYS A 81 -6.89 -4.13 -0.40
N THR A 82 -6.58 -4.82 -1.49
CA THR A 82 -5.60 -4.36 -2.48
C THR A 82 -6.26 -4.26 -3.85
N GLN A 83 -5.99 -3.18 -4.57
CA GLN A 83 -6.47 -3.00 -5.93
C GLN A 83 -5.37 -2.44 -6.81
N ARG A 84 -5.04 -3.16 -7.88
CA ARG A 84 -4.11 -2.66 -8.90
C ARG A 84 -4.87 -1.84 -9.92
N ILE A 85 -4.33 -0.65 -10.19
CA ILE A 85 -4.93 0.26 -11.16
C ILE A 85 -4.07 0.25 -12.42
N ASN A 86 -4.62 -0.26 -13.49
CA ASN A 86 -3.98 -0.21 -14.80
C ASN A 86 -4.37 1.09 -15.49
N ASN A 87 -3.38 1.92 -15.73
CA ASN A 87 -3.55 3.12 -16.53
C ASN A 87 -3.15 2.84 -17.98
#